data_d9730d42a147af8982f3ddb66ac1e10e
#
_entry.id   d9730d42a147af8982f3ddb66ac1e10e
#
_cell.length_a   1.000
_cell.length_b   1.000
_cell.length_c   1.000
_cell.angle_alpha   90.00
_cell.angle_beta   90.00
_cell.angle_gamma   90.00
#
_symmetry.space_group_name_H-M   'P 1'
#
loop_
_entity.id
_entity.type
_entity.pdbx_description
1 polymer ?
#
loop_
_entity_poly.entity_id
_entity_poly.type
_entity_poly.pdbx_seq_one_letter_code
_entity_poly.pdbx_strand_id
1 'polypeptide(L)'
;LDGDGDRCLLLEATGDGVQVVDGDRMADDILRAAHASGITDGWTLACTIETDLALPASLDRFQEPVNCIQTAVGDRWLAHALMPPVDAPERLLSGDQFPARIGCEDSGHLVMPAPHPTMPQHWSLVGDGAATLLSMLCARASLAQSSGTTAPVGFQSGWKRRVSVFGAERERWDGRNELAEEVEVFVRDRLSERGDLTDWRRIEVAGEPALLLLEGILDGAAVSVGVRNSGTEAKTSASIRMSGSSDGNNLDGLAVALSTLLAQRLIP
;
A
#
# COMPACT_ATOMS: atom_id res chain seq x y z
N LEU A 1 -5.09 8.54 16.78
CA LEU A 1 -6.32 8.37 16.01
C LEU A 1 -6.61 9.66 15.26
N ASP A 2 -7.24 9.57 14.13
CA ASP A 2 -7.74 10.75 13.39
C ASP A 2 -9.14 11.21 13.87
N GLY A 3 -9.77 12.12 13.12
CA GLY A 3 -10.96 12.84 13.61
C GLY A 3 -12.23 12.00 13.70
N ASP A 4 -12.38 10.97 12.88
CA ASP A 4 -13.52 10.03 12.88
C ASP A 4 -13.14 8.65 13.45
N GLY A 5 -11.86 8.46 13.79
CA GLY A 5 -11.38 7.32 14.57
C GLY A 5 -11.16 6.04 13.76
N ASP A 6 -11.20 6.10 12.43
CA ASP A 6 -11.02 4.95 11.55
C ASP A 6 -9.54 4.62 11.26
N ARG A 7 -8.63 5.58 11.50
CA ARG A 7 -7.18 5.46 11.30
C ARG A 7 -6.40 5.57 12.60
N CYS A 8 -5.28 4.87 12.64
CA CYS A 8 -4.33 4.90 13.73
C CYS A 8 -2.91 5.02 13.19
N LEU A 9 -2.13 5.94 13.76
CA LEU A 9 -0.67 5.99 13.60
C LEU A 9 -0.03 5.89 14.98
N LEU A 10 1.03 5.11 15.10
CA LEU A 10 1.81 5.06 16.33
C LEU A 10 3.11 5.86 16.13
N LEU A 11 3.43 6.68 17.12
CA LEU A 11 4.72 7.37 17.21
C LEU A 11 5.59 6.61 18.21
N GLU A 12 6.70 6.08 17.73
CA GLU A 12 7.64 5.31 18.54
C GLU A 12 8.91 6.12 18.79
N ALA A 13 9.30 6.24 20.05
CA ALA A 13 10.56 6.88 20.41
C ALA A 13 11.73 5.96 20.04
N THR A 14 12.71 6.49 19.36
CA THR A 14 13.97 5.81 19.01
C THR A 14 15.15 6.54 19.63
N GLY A 15 16.35 5.94 19.57
CA GLY A 15 17.57 6.60 20.04
C GLY A 15 17.86 7.93 19.33
N ASP A 16 17.41 8.06 18.07
CA ASP A 16 17.70 9.21 17.21
C ASP A 16 16.48 10.13 16.99
N GLY A 17 15.35 9.88 17.69
CA GLY A 17 14.16 10.71 17.54
C GLY A 17 12.84 9.94 17.63
N VAL A 18 11.95 10.17 16.67
CA VAL A 18 10.62 9.54 16.62
C VAL A 18 10.43 8.89 15.27
N GLN A 19 10.00 7.64 15.28
CA GLN A 19 9.59 6.91 14.08
C GLN A 19 8.07 6.80 14.02
N VAL A 20 7.50 7.01 12.83
CA VAL A 20 6.08 6.71 12.58
C VAL A 20 5.95 5.23 12.23
N VAL A 21 5.09 4.53 12.96
CA VAL A 21 4.61 3.20 12.60
C VAL A 21 3.31 3.40 11.85
N ASP A 22 3.40 3.35 10.54
CA ASP A 22 2.29 3.54 9.61
C ASP A 22 1.48 2.23 9.42
N GLY A 23 0.42 2.29 8.61
CA GLY A 23 -0.44 1.13 8.39
C GLY A 23 0.27 -0.04 7.72
N ASP A 24 1.26 0.21 6.88
CA ASP A 24 2.05 -0.84 6.23
C ASP A 24 2.87 -1.62 7.28
N ARG A 25 3.50 -0.90 8.23
CA ARG A 25 4.26 -1.50 9.33
C ARG A 25 3.37 -2.22 10.33
N MET A 26 2.17 -1.67 10.61
CA MET A 26 1.21 -2.32 11.51
C MET A 26 0.68 -3.62 10.90
N ALA A 27 0.37 -3.64 9.61
CA ALA A 27 -0.04 -4.85 8.90
C ALA A 27 1.07 -5.91 8.94
N ASP A 28 2.32 -5.51 8.72
CA ASP A 28 3.47 -6.41 8.82
C ASP A 28 3.63 -7.01 10.22
N ASP A 29 3.55 -6.19 11.27
CA ASP A 29 3.66 -6.65 12.64
C ASP A 29 2.55 -7.66 12.99
N ILE A 30 1.32 -7.44 12.53
CA ILE A 30 0.19 -8.36 12.72
C ILE A 30 0.42 -9.68 11.98
N LEU A 31 0.84 -9.65 10.71
CA LEU A 31 1.16 -10.84 9.93
C LEU A 31 2.29 -11.66 10.58
N ARG A 32 3.35 -10.99 11.01
CA ARG A 32 4.50 -11.61 11.67
C ARG A 32 4.09 -12.28 12.99
N ALA A 33 3.26 -11.61 13.79
CA ALA A 33 2.76 -12.15 15.05
C ALA A 33 1.86 -13.37 14.83
N ALA A 34 1.01 -13.34 13.81
CA ALA A 34 0.18 -14.47 13.43
C ALA A 34 1.02 -15.69 13.05
N HIS A 35 2.02 -15.50 12.18
CA HIS A 35 2.94 -16.57 11.79
C HIS A 35 3.76 -17.12 12.97
N ALA A 36 4.26 -16.24 13.85
CA ALA A 36 4.94 -16.65 15.07
C ALA A 36 4.05 -17.45 16.02
N SER A 37 2.76 -17.25 15.97
CA SER A 37 1.74 -17.97 16.75
C SER A 37 1.21 -19.22 16.05
N GLY A 38 1.77 -19.61 14.89
CA GLY A 38 1.35 -20.78 14.12
C GLY A 38 0.09 -20.57 13.27
N ILE A 39 -0.39 -19.35 13.11
CA ILE A 39 -1.51 -19.00 12.22
C ILE A 39 -0.89 -18.58 10.88
N THR A 40 -0.52 -19.54 10.07
CA THR A 40 0.30 -19.32 8.86
C THR A 40 -0.50 -19.39 7.56
N ASP A 41 -1.59 -20.17 7.54
CA ASP A 41 -2.27 -20.52 6.29
C ASP A 41 -3.24 -19.46 5.81
N GLY A 42 -3.30 -19.27 4.49
CA GLY A 42 -4.39 -18.61 3.80
C GLY A 42 -4.44 -17.09 3.96
N TRP A 43 -3.36 -16.45 4.42
CA TRP A 43 -3.35 -15.00 4.57
C TRP A 43 -3.52 -14.28 3.23
N THR A 44 -4.41 -13.29 3.23
CA THR A 44 -4.58 -12.33 2.14
C THR A 44 -4.31 -10.94 2.67
N LEU A 45 -3.34 -10.27 2.06
CA LEU A 45 -3.00 -8.88 2.29
C LEU A 45 -3.51 -8.03 1.13
N ALA A 46 -4.42 -7.09 1.37
CA ALA A 46 -4.79 -6.06 0.42
C ALA A 46 -3.97 -4.79 0.70
N CYS A 47 -3.30 -4.28 -0.33
CA CYS A 47 -2.48 -3.08 -0.25
C CYS A 47 -2.98 -2.03 -1.24
N THR A 48 -2.94 -0.76 -0.87
CA THR A 48 -3.28 0.29 -1.83
C THR A 48 -2.10 0.60 -2.76
N ILE A 49 -2.41 1.31 -3.85
CA ILE A 49 -1.39 1.86 -4.76
C ILE A 49 -0.44 2.87 -4.11
N GLU A 50 -0.62 3.22 -2.84
CA GLU A 50 0.24 4.14 -2.06
C GLU A 50 1.07 3.41 -1.00
N THR A 51 0.83 2.11 -0.77
CA THR A 51 1.61 1.25 0.14
C THR A 51 3.09 1.23 -0.23
N ASP A 52 3.96 1.13 0.77
CA ASP A 52 5.40 0.93 0.57
C ASP A 52 5.66 -0.35 -0.23
N LEU A 53 6.31 -0.24 -1.38
CA LEU A 53 6.58 -1.39 -2.26
C LEU A 53 7.44 -2.47 -1.61
N ALA A 54 8.20 -2.14 -0.58
CA ALA A 54 9.01 -3.11 0.14
C ALA A 54 8.16 -4.13 0.91
N LEU A 55 6.96 -3.76 1.34
CA LEU A 55 6.06 -4.68 2.02
C LEU A 55 5.63 -5.84 1.09
N PRO A 56 4.95 -5.62 -0.06
CA PRO A 56 4.59 -6.71 -0.96
C PRO A 56 5.82 -7.41 -1.57
N ALA A 57 6.92 -6.70 -1.84
CA ALA A 57 8.14 -7.29 -2.41
C ALA A 57 8.88 -8.23 -1.46
N SER A 58 8.57 -8.21 -0.16
CA SER A 58 9.25 -9.02 0.86
C SER A 58 8.34 -10.10 1.48
N LEU A 59 7.21 -10.41 0.87
CA LEU A 59 6.27 -11.41 1.43
C LEU A 59 6.80 -12.85 1.34
N ASP A 60 7.79 -13.11 0.51
CA ASP A 60 8.50 -14.41 0.41
C ASP A 60 9.27 -14.78 1.69
N ARG A 61 9.49 -13.82 2.63
CA ARG A 61 10.08 -14.11 3.94
C ARG A 61 9.17 -14.93 4.86
N PHE A 62 7.87 -14.99 4.57
CA PHE A 62 6.94 -15.85 5.28
C PHE A 62 7.04 -17.29 4.78
N GLN A 63 6.97 -18.27 5.69
CA GLN A 63 7.07 -19.69 5.34
C GLN A 63 5.94 -20.15 4.44
N GLU A 64 4.72 -19.66 4.72
CA GLU A 64 3.55 -19.91 3.89
C GLU A 64 3.23 -18.68 3.06
N PRO A 65 2.79 -18.86 1.80
CA PRO A 65 2.53 -17.75 0.90
C PRO A 65 1.43 -16.82 1.44
N VAL A 66 1.71 -15.51 1.44
CA VAL A 66 0.71 -14.46 1.66
C VAL A 66 0.24 -13.98 0.30
N ASN A 67 -1.05 -14.16 0.01
CA ASN A 67 -1.65 -13.63 -1.22
C ASN A 67 -1.74 -12.11 -1.13
N CYS A 68 -1.11 -11.39 -2.05
CA CYS A 68 -1.13 -9.92 -2.06
C CYS A 68 -2.00 -9.40 -3.21
N ILE A 69 -2.90 -8.47 -2.87
CA ILE A 69 -3.82 -7.85 -3.84
C ILE A 69 -3.61 -6.33 -3.78
N GLN A 70 -3.25 -5.73 -4.90
CA GLN A 70 -3.15 -4.28 -5.03
C GLN A 70 -4.52 -3.67 -5.34
N THR A 71 -4.87 -2.56 -4.67
CA THR A 71 -6.17 -1.89 -4.79
C THR A 71 -6.02 -0.39 -5.01
N ALA A 72 -7.12 0.24 -5.41
CA ALA A 72 -7.28 1.69 -5.29
C ALA A 72 -7.22 2.13 -3.81
N VAL A 73 -6.99 3.41 -3.59
CA VAL A 73 -7.01 4.01 -2.25
C VAL A 73 -8.43 4.06 -1.71
N GLY A 74 -8.58 3.73 -0.44
CA GLY A 74 -9.84 3.77 0.30
C GLY A 74 -10.25 2.40 0.84
N ASP A 75 -10.78 2.40 2.06
CA ASP A 75 -11.22 1.24 2.84
C ASP A 75 -12.17 0.32 2.07
N ARG A 76 -13.11 0.91 1.31
CA ARG A 76 -14.05 0.16 0.46
C ARG A 76 -13.36 -0.74 -0.55
N TRP A 77 -12.20 -0.33 -1.09
CA TRP A 77 -11.46 -1.11 -2.06
C TRP A 77 -10.66 -2.22 -1.38
N LEU A 78 -10.09 -1.92 -0.23
CA LEU A 78 -9.46 -2.93 0.63
C LEU A 78 -10.49 -3.99 1.05
N ALA A 79 -11.63 -3.56 1.58
CA ALA A 79 -12.72 -4.47 1.96
C ALA A 79 -13.22 -5.30 0.77
N HIS A 80 -13.42 -4.67 -0.39
CA HIS A 80 -13.85 -5.38 -1.60
C HIS A 80 -12.85 -6.47 -2.03
N ALA A 81 -11.55 -6.18 -1.98
CA ALA A 81 -10.50 -7.14 -2.36
C ALA A 81 -10.39 -8.30 -1.35
N LEU A 82 -10.72 -8.06 -0.09
CA LEU A 82 -10.68 -9.06 0.97
C LEU A 82 -11.95 -9.92 1.06
N MET A 83 -13.04 -9.52 0.40
CA MET A 83 -14.26 -10.31 0.34
C MET A 83 -14.09 -11.51 -0.59
N PRO A 84 -14.88 -12.60 -0.41
CA PRO A 84 -14.94 -13.68 -1.38
C PRO A 84 -15.25 -13.17 -2.80
N PRO A 85 -14.87 -13.90 -3.86
CA PRO A 85 -15.16 -13.55 -5.24
C PRO A 85 -16.63 -13.21 -5.49
N VAL A 86 -16.92 -12.36 -6.48
CA VAL A 86 -18.27 -11.87 -6.79
C VAL A 86 -19.24 -13.00 -7.18
N ASP A 87 -18.71 -14.06 -7.76
CA ASP A 87 -19.41 -15.27 -8.21
C ASP A 87 -19.51 -16.35 -7.12
N ALA A 88 -18.94 -16.09 -5.92
CA ALA A 88 -19.11 -17.00 -4.80
C ALA A 88 -20.60 -17.06 -4.38
N PRO A 89 -21.12 -18.25 -4.00
CA PRO A 89 -22.54 -18.44 -3.62
C PRO A 89 -22.96 -17.51 -2.49
N GLU A 90 -22.04 -17.20 -1.58
CA GLU A 90 -22.23 -16.26 -0.49
C GLU A 90 -21.06 -15.26 -0.46
N ARG A 91 -21.35 -13.99 -0.66
CA ARG A 91 -20.37 -12.91 -0.51
C ARG A 91 -20.19 -12.50 0.95
N LEU A 92 -20.12 -13.48 1.82
CA LEU A 92 -19.92 -13.25 3.24
C LEU A 92 -18.72 -14.06 3.70
N LEU A 93 -17.91 -13.44 4.56
CA LEU A 93 -16.91 -14.19 5.31
C LEU A 93 -17.64 -14.95 6.39
N SER A 94 -17.59 -16.28 6.34
CA SER A 94 -18.28 -17.15 7.28
C SER A 94 -17.34 -18.20 7.84
N GLY A 95 -17.62 -18.68 9.03
CA GLY A 95 -16.87 -19.70 9.74
C GLY A 95 -16.60 -19.37 11.20
N ASP A 96 -16.20 -20.39 11.95
CA ASP A 96 -15.90 -20.27 13.38
C ASP A 96 -14.48 -19.72 13.65
N GLN A 97 -13.63 -19.73 12.64
CA GLN A 97 -12.24 -19.25 12.76
C GLN A 97 -12.11 -17.82 12.23
N PHE A 98 -11.23 -17.05 12.84
CA PHE A 98 -10.86 -15.73 12.39
C PHE A 98 -10.33 -15.79 10.95
N PRO A 99 -10.92 -15.05 10.00
CA PRO A 99 -10.44 -15.05 8.62
C PRO A 99 -9.05 -14.43 8.52
N ALA A 100 -8.10 -15.12 7.89
CA ALA A 100 -6.73 -14.65 7.69
C ALA A 100 -6.66 -13.57 6.60
N ARG A 101 -7.20 -12.39 6.88
CA ARG A 101 -7.34 -11.28 5.93
C ARG A 101 -7.02 -9.96 6.59
N ILE A 102 -6.23 -9.13 5.91
CA ILE A 102 -5.87 -7.78 6.35
C ILE A 102 -5.71 -6.86 5.16
N GLY A 103 -6.26 -5.65 5.24
CA GLY A 103 -6.01 -4.57 4.29
C GLY A 103 -5.29 -3.43 4.95
N CYS A 104 -4.37 -2.76 4.25
CA CYS A 104 -3.63 -1.62 4.80
C CYS A 104 -3.48 -0.46 3.82
N GLU A 105 -3.45 0.72 4.40
CA GLU A 105 -2.98 1.96 3.81
C GLU A 105 -1.87 2.56 4.67
N ASP A 106 -0.88 3.19 4.06
CA ASP A 106 0.20 3.87 4.77
C ASP A 106 -0.31 5.00 5.69
N SER A 107 -1.51 5.51 5.43
CA SER A 107 -2.21 6.48 6.27
C SER A 107 -2.60 5.97 7.67
N GLY A 108 -2.41 4.68 7.95
CA GLY A 108 -2.78 4.02 9.21
C GLY A 108 -4.20 3.45 9.22
N HIS A 109 -4.85 3.37 8.04
CA HIS A 109 -6.14 2.69 7.90
C HIS A 109 -5.89 1.20 7.68
N LEU A 110 -6.33 0.38 8.63
CA LEU A 110 -6.35 -1.07 8.50
C LEU A 110 -7.79 -1.57 8.43
N VAL A 111 -8.03 -2.47 7.48
CA VAL A 111 -9.31 -3.18 7.34
C VAL A 111 -9.10 -4.63 7.77
N MET A 112 -9.81 -5.03 8.81
CA MET A 112 -9.70 -6.36 9.42
C MET A 112 -11.07 -7.00 9.63
N PRO A 113 -11.14 -8.34 9.71
CA PRO A 113 -12.35 -9.03 10.06
C PRO A 113 -12.79 -8.71 11.50
N ALA A 114 -14.08 -8.39 11.67
CA ALA A 114 -14.75 -8.25 12.96
C ALA A 114 -16.00 -9.13 12.98
N PRO A 115 -16.39 -9.71 14.14
CA PRO A 115 -17.64 -10.47 14.22
C PRO A 115 -18.84 -9.64 13.78
N HIS A 116 -19.69 -10.22 12.93
CA HIS A 116 -20.88 -9.52 12.47
C HIS A 116 -21.87 -9.34 13.64
N PRO A 117 -22.38 -8.12 13.90
CA PRO A 117 -23.14 -7.84 15.13
C PRO A 117 -24.46 -8.60 15.25
N THR A 118 -25.06 -9.03 14.14
CA THR A 118 -26.37 -9.68 14.11
C THR A 118 -26.40 -11.03 13.42
N MET A 119 -25.31 -11.45 12.79
CA MET A 119 -25.21 -12.72 12.09
C MET A 119 -24.09 -13.57 12.71
N PRO A 120 -24.40 -14.49 13.64
CA PRO A 120 -23.42 -15.40 14.20
C PRO A 120 -22.66 -16.16 13.11
N GLN A 121 -21.37 -16.41 13.33
CA GLN A 121 -20.47 -17.09 12.37
C GLN A 121 -20.21 -16.34 11.06
N HIS A 122 -20.63 -15.06 10.98
CA HIS A 122 -20.24 -14.18 9.88
C HIS A 122 -19.27 -13.09 10.38
N TRP A 123 -18.46 -12.62 9.45
CA TRP A 123 -17.47 -11.58 9.71
C TRP A 123 -17.72 -10.39 8.80
N SER A 124 -17.60 -9.21 9.34
CA SER A 124 -17.55 -7.96 8.59
C SER A 124 -16.11 -7.53 8.40
N LEU A 125 -15.82 -6.82 7.34
CA LEU A 125 -14.52 -6.16 7.14
C LEU A 125 -14.66 -4.70 7.58
N VAL A 126 -13.91 -4.30 8.59
CA VAL A 126 -14.09 -3.01 9.28
C VAL A 126 -12.75 -2.30 9.40
N GLY A 127 -12.74 -1.00 9.12
CA GLY A 127 -11.69 -0.06 9.50
C GLY A 127 -12.06 0.56 10.85
N ASP A 128 -11.21 0.35 11.87
CA ASP A 128 -11.39 0.87 13.22
C ASP A 128 -10.00 1.15 13.81
N GLY A 129 -9.68 2.42 14.01
CA GLY A 129 -8.37 2.84 14.50
C GLY A 129 -8.09 2.39 15.93
N ALA A 130 -9.10 2.28 16.79
CA ALA A 130 -8.90 1.78 18.14
C ALA A 130 -8.65 0.26 18.16
N ALA A 131 -9.41 -0.51 17.36
CA ALA A 131 -9.17 -1.93 17.18
C ALA A 131 -7.79 -2.19 16.53
N THR A 132 -7.40 -1.37 15.57
CA THR A 132 -6.06 -1.39 14.94
C THR A 132 -4.97 -1.20 15.98
N LEU A 133 -5.09 -0.18 16.83
CA LEU A 133 -4.12 0.08 17.90
C LEU A 133 -3.98 -1.11 18.84
N LEU A 134 -5.10 -1.65 19.32
CA LEU A 134 -5.08 -2.81 20.23
C LEU A 134 -4.48 -4.05 19.56
N SER A 135 -4.87 -4.35 18.33
CA SER A 135 -4.34 -5.49 17.56
C SER A 135 -2.83 -5.37 17.35
N MET A 136 -2.34 -4.19 17.01
CA MET A 136 -0.92 -3.92 16.83
C MET A 136 -0.14 -4.05 18.15
N LEU A 137 -0.66 -3.52 19.26
CA LEU A 137 -0.01 -3.67 20.57
C LEU A 137 0.05 -5.13 21.01
N CYS A 138 -1.02 -5.91 20.79
CA CYS A 138 -1.03 -7.35 21.03
C CYS A 138 -0.02 -8.09 20.14
N ALA A 139 0.04 -7.76 18.85
CA ALA A 139 1.00 -8.33 17.92
C ALA A 139 2.45 -8.08 18.37
N ARG A 140 2.79 -6.85 18.73
CA ARG A 140 4.13 -6.50 19.25
C ARG A 140 4.47 -7.18 20.56
N ALA A 141 3.50 -7.29 21.49
CA ALA A 141 3.69 -8.03 22.72
C ALA A 141 3.97 -9.52 22.46
N SER A 142 3.25 -10.13 21.51
CA SER A 142 3.48 -11.51 21.06
C SER A 142 4.86 -11.68 20.44
N LEU A 143 5.26 -10.78 19.53
CA LEU A 143 6.58 -10.81 18.91
C LEU A 143 7.72 -10.66 19.93
N ALA A 144 7.55 -9.81 20.95
CA ALA A 144 8.54 -9.63 22.00
C ALA A 144 8.70 -10.90 22.88
N GLN A 145 7.63 -11.65 23.10
CA GLN A 145 7.66 -12.92 23.85
C GLN A 145 8.22 -14.09 23.03
N SER A 146 8.05 -14.05 21.71
CA SER A 146 8.55 -15.07 20.79
C SER A 146 10.06 -14.96 20.54
N SER A 147 10.80 -14.22 21.37
CA SER A 147 12.22 -13.96 21.21
C SER A 147 13.01 -15.25 21.04
N GLY A 148 13.36 -15.55 19.83
CA GLY A 148 14.40 -16.55 19.50
C GLY A 148 14.10 -17.54 18.39
N THR A 149 12.93 -17.65 17.78
CA THR A 149 12.76 -18.83 16.91
C THR A 149 12.08 -18.67 15.57
N THR A 150 10.99 -17.93 15.38
CA THR A 150 10.20 -18.17 14.15
C THR A 150 9.53 -16.97 13.51
N ALA A 151 9.51 -15.82 14.14
CA ALA A 151 8.93 -14.65 13.50
C ALA A 151 9.82 -14.15 12.36
N PRO A 152 9.30 -13.97 11.14
CA PRO A 152 10.06 -13.31 10.09
C PRO A 152 10.56 -11.94 10.54
N VAL A 153 11.69 -11.50 10.01
CA VAL A 153 12.19 -10.13 10.24
C VAL A 153 11.19 -9.13 9.62
N GLY A 154 10.95 -7.99 10.25
CA GLY A 154 10.12 -6.94 9.68
C GLY A 154 10.68 -6.45 8.33
N PHE A 155 9.83 -6.01 7.43
CA PHE A 155 10.30 -5.49 6.15
C PHE A 155 11.12 -4.21 6.35
N GLN A 156 12.12 -4.02 5.51
CA GLN A 156 12.88 -2.77 5.46
C GLN A 156 12.15 -1.82 4.52
N SER A 157 11.80 -0.63 5.00
CA SER A 157 11.10 0.35 4.16
C SER A 157 11.90 0.67 2.90
N GLY A 158 11.17 0.72 1.81
CA GLY A 158 11.66 1.24 0.55
C GLY A 158 11.74 2.76 0.53
N TRP A 159 12.03 3.29 -0.63
CA TRP A 159 11.98 4.71 -0.88
C TRP A 159 10.63 5.11 -1.49
N LYS A 160 10.03 6.19 -1.00
CA LYS A 160 8.81 6.76 -1.58
C LYS A 160 8.83 8.29 -1.57
N ARG A 161 8.29 8.89 -2.63
CA ARG A 161 8.08 10.33 -2.72
C ARG A 161 6.79 10.66 -3.45
N ARG A 162 6.04 11.59 -2.88
CA ARG A 162 4.86 12.17 -3.49
C ARG A 162 5.12 13.63 -3.80
N VAL A 163 4.74 14.05 -5.01
CA VAL A 163 4.73 15.44 -5.46
C VAL A 163 3.34 15.79 -5.97
N SER A 164 2.94 17.04 -5.80
CA SER A 164 1.61 17.50 -6.22
C SER A 164 1.70 18.82 -6.97
N VAL A 165 0.97 18.90 -8.07
CA VAL A 165 0.78 20.12 -8.87
C VAL A 165 -0.58 20.70 -8.51
N PHE A 166 -0.61 21.81 -7.79
CA PHE A 166 -1.80 22.52 -7.41
C PHE A 166 -2.26 23.49 -8.50
N GLY A 167 -3.57 23.73 -8.60
CA GLY A 167 -4.14 24.56 -9.66
C GLY A 167 -4.17 23.86 -11.02
N ALA A 168 -4.02 22.55 -11.05
CA ALA A 168 -4.08 21.75 -12.27
C ALA A 168 -5.51 21.76 -12.87
N GLU A 169 -5.61 21.97 -14.18
CA GLU A 169 -6.83 21.74 -14.95
C GLU A 169 -7.05 20.22 -15.09
N ARG A 170 -7.94 19.70 -14.24
CA ARG A 170 -8.16 18.24 -14.10
C ARG A 170 -8.61 17.57 -15.40
N GLU A 171 -9.31 18.28 -16.24
CA GLU A 171 -9.81 17.83 -17.55
C GLU A 171 -8.69 17.52 -18.54
N ARG A 172 -7.49 18.04 -18.30
CA ARG A 172 -6.30 17.75 -19.12
C ARG A 172 -5.64 16.42 -18.77
N TRP A 173 -6.08 15.76 -17.71
CA TRP A 173 -5.53 14.48 -17.27
C TRP A 173 -6.64 13.44 -17.08
N ASP A 174 -6.58 12.36 -17.84
CA ASP A 174 -7.48 11.20 -17.70
C ASP A 174 -6.73 9.86 -17.48
N GLY A 175 -5.39 9.93 -17.36
CA GLY A 175 -4.54 8.76 -17.17
C GLY A 175 -4.27 7.94 -18.44
N ARG A 176 -4.88 8.30 -19.59
CA ARG A 176 -4.82 7.53 -20.85
C ARG A 176 -4.61 8.38 -22.10
N ASN A 177 -4.71 9.70 -21.98
CA ASN A 177 -4.56 10.63 -23.11
C ASN A 177 -3.08 10.79 -23.54
N GLU A 178 -2.85 11.61 -24.56
CA GLU A 178 -1.51 11.89 -25.10
C GLU A 178 -0.53 12.37 -24.03
N LEU A 179 -1.00 13.14 -23.04
CA LEU A 179 -0.17 13.55 -21.93
C LEU A 179 0.25 12.37 -21.05
N ALA A 180 -0.62 11.40 -20.83
CA ALA A 180 -0.28 10.19 -20.09
C ALA A 180 0.75 9.34 -20.84
N GLU A 181 0.68 9.30 -22.17
CA GLU A 181 1.69 8.65 -23.01
C GLU A 181 3.04 9.40 -22.94
N GLU A 182 3.02 10.75 -23.01
CA GLU A 182 4.22 11.58 -22.83
C GLU A 182 4.88 11.31 -21.47
N VAL A 183 4.09 11.23 -20.40
CA VAL A 183 4.57 10.93 -19.04
C VAL A 183 5.15 9.53 -18.94
N GLU A 184 4.51 8.52 -19.54
CA GLU A 184 5.03 7.15 -19.53
C GLU A 184 6.38 7.05 -20.23
N VAL A 185 6.53 7.64 -21.41
CA VAL A 185 7.80 7.68 -22.15
C VAL A 185 8.87 8.42 -21.32
N PHE A 186 8.53 9.60 -20.81
CA PHE A 186 9.43 10.40 -19.98
C PHE A 186 9.95 9.61 -18.76
N VAL A 187 9.05 8.95 -18.02
CA VAL A 187 9.42 8.20 -16.82
C VAL A 187 10.29 6.99 -17.19
N ARG A 188 9.90 6.22 -18.19
CA ARG A 188 10.67 5.07 -18.66
C ARG A 188 12.09 5.45 -19.06
N ASP A 189 12.23 6.50 -19.86
CA ASP A 189 13.54 6.93 -20.36
C ASP A 189 14.42 7.38 -19.19
N ARG A 190 13.88 8.16 -18.23
CA ARG A 190 14.59 8.59 -17.02
C ARG A 190 14.99 7.47 -16.09
N LEU A 191 14.19 6.41 -15.99
CA LEU A 191 14.55 5.22 -15.21
C LEU A 191 15.63 4.40 -15.94
N SER A 192 15.50 4.23 -17.25
CA SER A 192 16.48 3.51 -18.07
C SER A 192 17.85 4.18 -18.14
N GLU A 193 17.93 5.52 -17.99
CA GLU A 193 19.18 6.26 -17.84
C GLU A 193 19.91 5.94 -16.51
N ARG A 194 19.19 5.39 -15.52
CA ARG A 194 19.71 5.15 -14.17
C ARG A 194 20.15 3.73 -13.90
N GLY A 195 19.56 2.77 -14.60
CA GLY A 195 19.85 1.35 -14.38
C GLY A 195 19.12 0.44 -15.36
N ASP A 196 19.23 -0.85 -15.12
CA ASP A 196 18.57 -1.86 -15.91
C ASP A 196 17.08 -1.95 -15.55
N LEU A 197 16.23 -1.43 -16.45
CA LEU A 197 14.77 -1.41 -16.28
C LEU A 197 14.14 -2.56 -17.03
N THR A 198 13.55 -3.50 -16.30
CA THR A 198 12.85 -4.67 -16.85
C THR A 198 11.40 -4.73 -16.41
N ASP A 199 10.60 -5.61 -17.03
CA ASP A 199 9.18 -5.86 -16.71
C ASP A 199 8.31 -4.58 -16.67
N TRP A 200 8.70 -3.56 -17.41
CA TRP A 200 7.99 -2.29 -17.44
C TRP A 200 6.61 -2.42 -18.08
N ARG A 201 5.58 -2.04 -17.35
CA ARG A 201 4.19 -2.17 -17.80
C ARG A 201 3.28 -1.14 -17.16
N ARG A 202 2.16 -0.85 -17.83
CA ARG A 202 1.03 -0.10 -17.30
C ARG A 202 0.09 -1.06 -16.56
N ILE A 203 -0.35 -0.67 -15.36
CA ILE A 203 -1.27 -1.45 -14.52
C ILE A 203 -2.62 -0.72 -14.48
N GLU A 204 -3.69 -1.44 -14.72
CA GLU A 204 -5.04 -0.94 -14.50
C GLU A 204 -5.52 -1.31 -13.10
N VAL A 205 -6.06 -0.33 -12.37
CA VAL A 205 -6.58 -0.50 -11.01
C VAL A 205 -8.06 -0.16 -10.99
N ALA A 206 -8.88 -1.13 -10.61
CA ALA A 206 -10.32 -0.94 -10.48
C ALA A 206 -10.63 0.21 -9.51
N GLY A 207 -11.46 1.15 -9.91
CA GLY A 207 -11.82 2.31 -9.10
C GLY A 207 -10.98 3.56 -9.34
N GLU A 208 -9.92 3.48 -10.14
CA GLU A 208 -9.03 4.60 -10.47
C GLU A 208 -8.96 4.83 -12.01
N PRO A 209 -10.05 5.27 -12.65
CA PRO A 209 -10.10 5.36 -14.11
C PRO A 209 -9.14 6.40 -14.72
N ALA A 210 -8.76 7.41 -13.93
CA ALA A 210 -7.82 8.47 -14.34
C ALA A 210 -6.40 8.28 -13.77
N LEU A 211 -6.08 7.09 -13.30
CA LEU A 211 -4.74 6.74 -12.84
C LEU A 211 -3.88 6.25 -14.01
N LEU A 212 -2.71 6.83 -14.19
CA LEU A 212 -1.59 6.19 -14.87
C LEU A 212 -0.75 5.52 -13.78
N LEU A 213 -0.71 4.19 -13.75
CA LEU A 213 0.16 3.42 -12.87
C LEU A 213 1.13 2.62 -13.72
N LEU A 214 2.41 2.87 -13.51
CA LEU A 214 3.52 2.24 -14.20
C LEU A 214 4.34 1.45 -13.19
N GLU A 215 4.66 0.21 -13.51
CA GLU A 215 5.46 -0.66 -12.65
C GLU A 215 6.56 -1.36 -13.45
N GLY A 216 7.65 -1.70 -12.79
CA GLY A 216 8.76 -2.44 -13.35
C GLY A 216 9.77 -2.83 -12.28
N ILE A 217 10.90 -3.35 -12.74
CA ILE A 217 12.06 -3.69 -11.90
C ILE A 217 13.23 -2.83 -12.36
N LEU A 218 13.83 -2.08 -11.46
CA LEU A 218 15.03 -1.27 -11.69
C LEU A 218 16.18 -1.84 -10.86
N ASP A 219 17.21 -2.34 -11.52
CA ASP A 219 18.37 -2.99 -10.86
C ASP A 219 17.97 -4.04 -9.81
N GLY A 220 16.93 -4.83 -10.12
CA GLY A 220 16.40 -5.88 -9.24
C GLY A 220 15.43 -5.41 -8.15
N ALA A 221 15.18 -4.11 -7.99
CA ALA A 221 14.18 -3.58 -7.06
C ALA A 221 12.87 -3.22 -7.78
N ALA A 222 11.73 -3.51 -7.17
CA ALA A 222 10.45 -3.07 -7.70
C ALA A 222 10.35 -1.55 -7.69
N VAL A 223 9.91 -0.96 -8.79
CA VAL A 223 9.67 0.48 -8.93
C VAL A 223 8.25 0.72 -9.44
N SER A 224 7.62 1.77 -8.94
CA SER A 224 6.27 2.17 -9.36
C SER A 224 6.15 3.68 -9.44
N VAL A 225 5.47 4.16 -10.49
CA VAL A 225 5.13 5.57 -10.68
C VAL A 225 3.63 5.68 -10.96
N GLY A 226 2.92 6.33 -10.05
CA GLY A 226 1.48 6.59 -10.18
C GLY A 226 1.22 8.08 -10.38
N VAL A 227 0.40 8.45 -11.36
CA VAL A 227 -0.06 9.84 -11.55
C VAL A 227 -1.59 9.84 -11.60
N ARG A 228 -2.22 10.66 -10.76
CA ARG A 228 -3.68 10.75 -10.67
C ARG A 228 -4.17 12.14 -10.26
N ASN A 229 -5.39 12.47 -10.66
CA ASN A 229 -6.10 13.62 -10.13
C ASN A 229 -6.57 13.38 -8.69
N SER A 230 -6.58 14.44 -7.88
CA SER A 230 -7.30 14.42 -6.61
C SER A 230 -8.81 14.34 -6.85
N GLY A 231 -9.52 13.55 -6.03
CA GLY A 231 -10.98 13.46 -6.08
C GLY A 231 -11.68 14.76 -5.66
N THR A 232 -11.05 15.55 -4.79
CA THR A 232 -11.68 16.69 -4.10
C THR A 232 -11.04 18.04 -4.39
N GLU A 233 -9.80 18.09 -4.87
CA GLU A 233 -9.04 19.32 -5.06
C GLU A 233 -8.60 19.50 -6.52
N ALA A 234 -8.39 20.75 -6.95
CA ALA A 234 -7.75 21.07 -8.23
C ALA A 234 -6.24 20.76 -8.14
N LYS A 235 -5.92 19.47 -8.17
CA LYS A 235 -4.57 18.94 -7.93
C LYS A 235 -4.36 17.63 -8.68
N THR A 236 -3.21 17.51 -9.32
CA THR A 236 -2.70 16.23 -9.85
C THR A 236 -1.47 15.84 -9.05
N SER A 237 -1.43 14.60 -8.59
CA SER A 237 -0.33 14.08 -7.76
C SER A 237 0.41 12.96 -8.50
N ALA A 238 1.73 12.96 -8.37
CA ALA A 238 2.59 11.85 -8.77
C ALA A 238 3.20 11.21 -7.52
N SER A 239 3.12 9.89 -7.42
CA SER A 239 3.73 9.07 -6.38
C SER A 239 4.77 8.16 -7.02
N ILE A 240 6.00 8.22 -6.53
CA ILE A 240 7.10 7.38 -6.99
C ILE A 240 7.55 6.53 -5.82
N ARG A 241 7.67 5.23 -6.04
CA ARG A 241 7.99 4.25 -4.99
C ARG A 241 9.01 3.24 -5.50
N MET A 242 9.89 2.77 -4.63
CA MET A 242 10.87 1.73 -4.91
C MET A 242 11.05 0.82 -3.70
N SER A 243 11.12 -0.49 -3.90
CA SER A 243 11.22 -1.47 -2.80
C SER A 243 12.62 -1.56 -2.17
N GLY A 244 13.65 -1.08 -2.85
CA GLY A 244 15.01 -1.07 -2.34
C GLY A 244 15.29 0.10 -1.39
N SER A 245 16.27 -0.08 -0.50
CA SER A 245 16.72 0.99 0.37
C SER A 245 17.46 2.10 -0.39
N SER A 246 17.36 3.31 0.11
CA SER A 246 17.68 4.58 -0.54
C SER A 246 19.18 4.88 -0.77
N ASP A 247 20.11 4.02 -0.41
CA ASP A 247 21.54 4.37 -0.33
C ASP A 247 22.28 4.49 -1.68
N GLY A 248 21.58 4.59 -2.77
CA GLY A 248 22.19 4.82 -4.08
C GLY A 248 21.23 5.21 -5.19
N ASN A 249 19.94 4.95 -5.04
CA ASN A 249 18.94 5.15 -6.07
C ASN A 249 17.90 6.20 -5.70
N ASN A 250 18.35 7.36 -5.22
CA ASN A 250 17.45 8.47 -4.91
C ASN A 250 16.76 8.97 -6.19
N LEU A 251 15.45 8.67 -6.31
CA LEU A 251 14.61 9.11 -7.43
C LEU A 251 14.05 10.54 -7.26
N ASP A 252 14.60 11.34 -6.32
CA ASP A 252 14.18 12.73 -6.10
C ASP A 252 14.28 13.58 -7.37
N GLY A 253 15.33 13.37 -8.15
CA GLY A 253 15.49 14.06 -9.43
C GLY A 253 14.38 13.73 -10.43
N LEU A 254 13.91 12.48 -10.45
CA LEU A 254 12.75 12.09 -11.26
C LEU A 254 11.47 12.75 -10.74
N ALA A 255 11.26 12.76 -9.41
CA ALA A 255 10.07 13.36 -8.81
C ALA A 255 9.96 14.86 -9.13
N VAL A 256 11.09 15.59 -9.03
CA VAL A 256 11.15 17.02 -9.38
C VAL A 256 10.90 17.25 -10.87
N ALA A 257 11.54 16.46 -11.73
CA ALA A 257 11.40 16.59 -13.18
C ALA A 257 9.97 16.25 -13.65
N LEU A 258 9.37 15.19 -13.08
CA LEU A 258 7.98 14.82 -13.35
C LEU A 258 7.00 15.90 -12.88
N SER A 259 7.20 16.44 -11.68
CA SER A 259 6.40 17.56 -11.18
C SER A 259 6.48 18.78 -12.10
N THR A 260 7.65 19.08 -12.62
CA THR A 260 7.87 20.20 -13.56
C THR A 260 7.13 19.95 -14.89
N LEU A 261 7.26 18.74 -15.45
CA LEU A 261 6.54 18.36 -16.68
C LEU A 261 5.03 18.50 -16.50
N LEU A 262 4.48 17.93 -15.43
CA LEU A 262 3.05 18.01 -15.13
C LEU A 262 2.59 19.47 -14.93
N ALA A 263 3.36 20.31 -14.22
CA ALA A 263 3.04 21.71 -14.03
C ALA A 263 2.98 22.48 -15.37
N GLN A 264 3.92 22.24 -16.26
CA GLN A 264 3.96 22.87 -17.60
C GLN A 264 2.78 22.47 -18.49
N ARG A 265 2.19 21.31 -18.28
CA ARG A 265 1.10 20.78 -19.11
C ARG A 265 -0.28 21.00 -18.50
N LEU A 266 -0.40 21.06 -17.18
CA LEU A 266 -1.65 21.07 -16.45
C LEU A 266 -2.03 22.44 -15.88
N ILE A 267 -1.08 23.36 -15.74
CA ILE A 267 -1.37 24.74 -15.32
C ILE A 267 -1.52 25.60 -16.60
N PRO A 268 -2.56 26.45 -16.66
CA PRO A 268 -2.80 27.32 -17.82
C PRO A 268 -1.66 28.31 -18.08
#